data_c9d31761b5c0698e27afcdbd88aa52ff
#
_entry.id   c9d31761b5c0698e27afcdbd88aa52ff
#
_cell.length_a   1.000
_cell.length_b   1.000
_cell.length_c   1.000
_cell.angle_alpha   90.00
_cell.angle_beta   90.00
_cell.angle_gamma   90.00
#
_symmetry.space_group_name_H-M   'P 1'
#
loop_
_entity.id
_entity.type
_entity.pdbx_description
1 polymer ?
#
loop_
_entity_poly.entity_id
_entity_poly.type
_entity_poly.pdbx_seq_one_letter_code
_entity_poly.pdbx_strand_id
1 'polypeptide(L)'
;MNKYADVVIIGAGAVGSTIARELSKYRLKVMLIEKNEDVGGYASKCNSGTLCDGHDAPPGSLEAQMITPSNRNYDRICKELDVEMKRVGMIYVAQDADELKQLDGIRKQAIRNGSFNIEQLTAEKVHELEPSVNTSIVGGLLVPNEAIVDVMELMLANVENAMDNGVEVMVSTRVERINVDEKEHCVKSVTTDKGDIECEYVINAAAIYADEIAKTVGLCDYRNYPRTGEFYVLDKKLPYAPSHIIAPLPTPLSRGKLITPTINGNMLIGPSAVNGWDKEDTKTDKPTLDSVLDDCRKMIPAIDPRDSVTQFTGVRPAICPKTDWRVRANEACKGYIEAVGISQGISGSPGVAKYIVEILDDEGLKMVPKDEWNPERKAIKRLARMTDEERDAAIKADPLYGNVICRCETVSESEIIQAIHRGPGARSVDAIKRRLRAGMGRCQGGFCGPRVIEILARELGVPAEEICKNEKGSEMLACVNRK
;
A
#
# COMPACT_ATOMS: atom_id res chain seq x y z
N MET A 1 16.25 3.39 -30.53
CA MET A 1 17.06 4.30 -29.69
C MET A 1 17.06 3.72 -28.30
N ASN A 2 18.22 3.50 -27.69
CA ASN A 2 18.27 3.09 -26.30
C ASN A 2 17.59 4.16 -25.44
N LYS A 3 16.75 3.76 -24.49
CA LYS A 3 16.19 4.69 -23.51
C LYS A 3 17.29 5.08 -22.54
N TYR A 4 17.21 6.32 -22.02
CA TYR A 4 18.13 6.82 -20.99
C TYR A 4 17.35 7.46 -19.85
N ALA A 5 17.78 7.22 -18.62
CA ALA A 5 17.31 7.87 -17.41
C ALA A 5 18.50 8.23 -16.49
N ASP A 6 18.40 9.32 -15.75
CA ASP A 6 19.37 9.61 -14.69
C ASP A 6 19.17 8.61 -13.53
N VAL A 7 17.92 8.31 -13.20
CA VAL A 7 17.53 7.39 -12.13
C VAL A 7 16.45 6.40 -12.61
N VAL A 8 16.70 5.11 -12.43
CA VAL A 8 15.70 4.05 -12.60
C VAL A 8 15.26 3.53 -11.23
N ILE A 9 13.95 3.52 -10.99
CA ILE A 9 13.34 2.95 -9.79
C ILE A 9 12.71 1.61 -10.15
N ILE A 10 13.09 0.53 -9.46
CA ILE A 10 12.56 -0.82 -9.69
C ILE A 10 11.48 -1.14 -8.68
N GLY A 11 10.24 -1.27 -9.13
CA GLY A 11 9.06 -1.59 -8.33
C GLY A 11 8.18 -0.37 -8.00
N ALA A 12 6.91 -0.41 -8.44
CA ALA A 12 5.92 0.63 -8.22
C ALA A 12 4.97 0.31 -7.04
N GLY A 13 5.51 -0.26 -5.96
CA GLY A 13 4.83 -0.38 -4.67
C GLY A 13 4.83 0.93 -3.88
N ALA A 14 4.43 0.88 -2.61
CA ALA A 14 4.35 2.06 -1.75
C ALA A 14 5.66 2.86 -1.69
N VAL A 15 6.79 2.19 -1.58
CA VAL A 15 8.11 2.85 -1.48
C VAL A 15 8.50 3.46 -2.81
N GLY A 16 8.50 2.67 -3.90
CA GLY A 16 8.95 3.17 -5.21
C GLY A 16 8.05 4.26 -5.79
N SER A 17 6.71 4.18 -5.59
CA SER A 17 5.79 5.24 -6.03
C SER A 17 6.03 6.57 -5.30
N THR A 18 6.33 6.50 -3.99
CA THR A 18 6.63 7.70 -3.19
C THR A 18 8.00 8.28 -3.54
N ILE A 19 9.01 7.44 -3.80
CA ILE A 19 10.34 7.88 -4.29
C ILE A 19 10.18 8.56 -5.66
N ALA A 20 9.40 7.98 -6.58
CA ALA A 20 9.15 8.57 -7.89
C ALA A 20 8.54 9.98 -7.79
N ARG A 21 7.53 10.15 -6.90
CA ARG A 21 6.95 11.47 -6.62
C ARG A 21 7.97 12.42 -6.01
N GLU A 22 8.79 11.98 -5.08
CA GLU A 22 9.80 12.85 -4.45
C GLU A 22 10.86 13.30 -5.46
N LEU A 23 11.37 12.37 -6.28
CA LEU A 23 12.35 12.67 -7.32
C LEU A 23 11.77 13.54 -8.46
N SER A 24 10.46 13.49 -8.68
CA SER A 24 9.79 14.34 -9.67
C SER A 24 9.93 15.84 -9.41
N LYS A 25 10.34 16.24 -8.20
CA LYS A 25 10.64 17.62 -7.82
C LYS A 25 11.90 18.20 -8.47
N TYR A 26 12.77 17.32 -8.96
CA TYR A 26 14.09 17.68 -9.44
C TYR A 26 14.18 17.59 -10.97
N ARG A 27 15.13 18.32 -11.55
CA ARG A 27 15.42 18.34 -13.00
C ARG A 27 16.17 17.07 -13.40
N LEU A 28 15.53 15.91 -13.21
CA LEU A 28 16.04 14.58 -13.49
C LEU A 28 15.12 13.85 -14.47
N LYS A 29 15.71 12.98 -15.29
CA LYS A 29 14.98 11.97 -16.04
C LYS A 29 14.81 10.74 -15.15
N VAL A 30 13.63 10.55 -14.61
CA VAL A 30 13.30 9.44 -13.71
C VAL A 30 12.39 8.46 -14.42
N MET A 31 12.72 7.16 -14.33
CA MET A 31 11.88 6.08 -14.82
C MET A 31 11.48 5.16 -13.66
N LEU A 32 10.19 4.88 -13.54
CA LEU A 32 9.62 3.91 -12.61
C LEU A 32 9.19 2.67 -13.37
N ILE A 33 9.76 1.51 -13.03
CA ILE A 33 9.51 0.24 -13.74
C ILE A 33 8.77 -0.72 -12.82
N GLU A 34 7.66 -1.30 -13.32
CA GLU A 34 6.86 -2.29 -12.61
C GLU A 34 6.60 -3.52 -13.49
N LYS A 35 6.85 -4.71 -12.95
CA LYS A 35 6.66 -5.98 -13.67
C LYS A 35 5.20 -6.30 -13.95
N ASN A 36 4.31 -5.90 -13.04
CA ASN A 36 2.88 -6.14 -13.19
C ASN A 36 2.24 -5.13 -14.15
N GLU A 37 1.04 -5.43 -14.61
CA GLU A 37 0.27 -4.55 -15.50
C GLU A 37 -0.20 -3.26 -14.83
N ASP A 38 -0.12 -3.18 -13.50
CA ASP A 38 -0.59 -2.05 -12.71
C ASP A 38 0.29 -1.84 -11.47
N VAL A 39 0.24 -0.62 -10.93
CA VAL A 39 1.00 -0.21 -9.74
C VAL A 39 0.39 -0.77 -8.45
N GLY A 40 1.20 -0.86 -7.39
CA GLY A 40 0.74 -1.19 -6.05
C GLY A 40 0.38 -2.66 -5.84
N GLY A 41 0.92 -3.58 -6.61
CA GLY A 41 0.76 -5.02 -6.41
C GLY A 41 1.26 -5.54 -5.06
N TYR A 42 1.05 -6.80 -4.77
CA TYR A 42 1.55 -7.54 -3.59
C TYR A 42 1.23 -6.88 -2.23
N ALA A 43 2.24 -6.73 -1.35
CA ALA A 43 2.07 -6.21 0.01
C ALA A 43 1.43 -4.82 0.07
N SER A 44 1.65 -4.00 -0.94
CA SER A 44 1.18 -2.61 -0.93
C SER A 44 -0.34 -2.48 -1.05
N LYS A 45 -1.03 -3.42 -1.73
CA LYS A 45 -2.52 -3.47 -1.78
C LYS A 45 -3.14 -4.33 -0.69
N CYS A 46 -2.36 -5.24 -0.08
CA CYS A 46 -2.84 -6.27 0.84
C CYS A 46 -2.28 -6.03 2.26
N ASN A 47 -2.79 -5.01 2.94
CA ASN A 47 -2.41 -4.61 4.29
C ASN A 47 -3.60 -4.01 5.04
N SER A 48 -3.39 -3.57 6.30
CA SER A 48 -4.45 -3.01 7.14
C SER A 48 -4.85 -1.56 6.81
N GLY A 49 -4.13 -0.88 5.93
CA GLY A 49 -4.42 0.52 5.60
C GLY A 49 -4.02 1.53 6.69
N THR A 50 -3.19 1.13 7.65
CA THR A 50 -2.78 1.99 8.77
C THR A 50 -1.57 2.84 8.41
N LEU A 51 -1.59 4.09 8.87
CA LEU A 51 -0.46 5.01 8.89
C LEU A 51 0.04 5.10 10.33
N CYS A 52 1.11 4.37 10.60
CA CYS A 52 1.68 4.26 11.93
C CYS A 52 2.40 5.54 12.34
N ASP A 53 2.38 5.86 13.63
CA ASP A 53 3.09 7.03 14.17
C ASP A 53 4.53 6.74 14.62
N GLY A 54 4.97 5.48 14.51
CA GLY A 54 6.32 5.04 14.87
C GLY A 54 6.49 4.65 16.34
N HIS A 55 5.41 4.61 17.13
CA HIS A 55 5.43 4.33 18.56
C HIS A 55 6.11 3.00 18.93
N ASP A 56 5.98 1.97 18.09
CA ASP A 56 6.48 0.61 18.33
C ASP A 56 7.77 0.27 17.58
N ALA A 57 8.30 1.20 16.76
CA ALA A 57 9.58 1.01 16.11
C ALA A 57 10.73 0.97 17.17
N PRO A 58 11.78 0.16 16.95
CA PRO A 58 12.92 0.15 17.85
C PRO A 58 13.54 1.55 17.99
N PRO A 59 13.75 2.09 19.22
CA PRO A 59 14.29 3.42 19.36
C PRO A 59 15.67 3.58 18.72
N GLY A 60 15.85 4.66 17.95
CA GLY A 60 17.08 4.94 17.22
C GLY A 60 17.26 4.18 15.90
N SER A 61 16.36 3.26 15.57
CA SER A 61 16.36 2.57 14.29
C SER A 61 16.02 3.51 13.12
N LEU A 62 16.42 3.14 11.92
CA LEU A 62 16.02 3.84 10.69
C LEU A 62 14.49 3.81 10.53
N GLU A 63 13.85 2.71 10.92
CA GLU A 63 12.39 2.60 10.95
C GLU A 63 11.75 3.74 11.76
N ALA A 64 12.19 3.98 13.02
CA ALA A 64 11.68 5.07 13.85
C ALA A 64 11.94 6.45 13.24
N GLN A 65 13.15 6.65 12.68
CA GLN A 65 13.55 7.92 12.06
C GLN A 65 12.71 8.24 10.81
N MET A 66 12.26 7.23 10.07
CA MET A 66 11.48 7.43 8.84
C MET A 66 9.96 7.54 9.13
N ILE A 67 9.40 6.70 10.01
CA ILE A 67 7.95 6.64 10.23
C ILE A 67 7.44 7.87 10.98
N THR A 68 8.06 8.25 12.09
CA THR A 68 7.55 9.33 12.94
C THR A 68 7.40 10.67 12.19
N PRO A 69 8.40 11.17 11.45
CA PRO A 69 8.22 12.39 10.66
C PRO A 69 7.28 12.19 9.47
N SER A 70 7.19 10.98 8.90
CA SER A 70 6.24 10.68 7.82
C SER A 70 4.80 10.82 8.29
N ASN A 71 4.46 10.26 9.45
CA ASN A 71 3.11 10.34 10.02
C ASN A 71 2.64 11.80 10.16
N ARG A 72 3.50 12.70 10.62
CA ARG A 72 3.19 14.13 10.77
C ARG A 72 2.94 14.86 9.44
N ASN A 73 3.49 14.33 8.34
CA ASN A 73 3.35 14.93 7.01
C ASN A 73 2.15 14.38 6.21
N TYR A 74 1.53 13.28 6.66
CA TYR A 74 0.48 12.63 5.87
C TYR A 74 -0.76 13.49 5.67
N ASP A 75 -1.15 14.35 6.63
CA ASP A 75 -2.29 15.28 6.43
C ASP A 75 -2.06 16.17 5.22
N ARG A 76 -0.83 16.72 5.08
CA ARG A 76 -0.45 17.53 3.92
C ARG A 76 -0.37 16.71 2.65
N ILE A 77 0.30 15.55 2.68
CA ILE A 77 0.48 14.68 1.52
C ILE A 77 -0.88 14.21 0.98
N CYS A 78 -1.76 13.74 1.84
CA CYS A 78 -3.09 13.27 1.44
C CYS A 78 -3.95 14.41 0.90
N LYS A 79 -3.84 15.64 1.45
CA LYS A 79 -4.50 16.83 0.93
C LYS A 79 -3.99 17.21 -0.48
N GLU A 80 -2.68 17.25 -0.68
CA GLU A 80 -2.05 17.53 -1.98
C GLU A 80 -2.49 16.51 -3.05
N LEU A 81 -2.60 15.24 -2.66
CA LEU A 81 -2.94 14.14 -3.54
C LEU A 81 -4.45 13.88 -3.67
N ASP A 82 -5.28 14.61 -2.94
CA ASP A 82 -6.74 14.39 -2.87
C ASP A 82 -7.07 12.92 -2.52
N VAL A 83 -6.42 12.41 -1.47
CA VAL A 83 -6.59 11.06 -0.93
C VAL A 83 -7.24 11.13 0.43
N GLU A 84 -8.29 10.33 0.65
CA GLU A 84 -8.97 10.29 1.93
C GLU A 84 -8.13 9.59 3.01
N MET A 85 -7.94 10.27 4.14
CA MET A 85 -7.27 9.80 5.33
C MET A 85 -8.09 10.20 6.57
N LYS A 86 -8.06 9.36 7.61
CA LYS A 86 -8.69 9.68 8.91
C LYS A 86 -7.75 9.33 10.05
N ARG A 87 -7.53 10.27 10.96
CA ARG A 87 -6.88 9.99 12.24
C ARG A 87 -7.89 9.38 13.19
N VAL A 88 -7.80 8.07 13.34
CA VAL A 88 -8.73 7.29 14.15
C VAL A 88 -8.11 6.91 15.50
N GLY A 89 -6.78 7.00 15.63
CA GLY A 89 -6.06 6.50 16.79
C GLY A 89 -6.07 4.98 16.90
N MET A 90 -5.24 4.47 17.81
CA MET A 90 -5.18 3.04 18.16
C MET A 90 -5.31 2.89 19.67
N ILE A 91 -6.08 1.90 20.11
CA ILE A 91 -6.17 1.50 21.51
C ILE A 91 -5.60 0.08 21.64
N TYR A 92 -4.45 -0.03 22.30
CA TYR A 92 -4.01 -1.31 22.84
C TYR A 92 -4.88 -1.69 24.02
N VAL A 93 -5.36 -2.92 24.07
CA VAL A 93 -6.17 -3.42 25.16
C VAL A 93 -5.41 -4.46 25.97
N ALA A 94 -5.41 -4.33 27.30
CA ALA A 94 -4.80 -5.28 28.23
C ALA A 94 -5.85 -6.18 28.85
N GLN A 95 -5.61 -7.50 28.82
CA GLN A 95 -6.52 -8.50 29.37
C GLN A 95 -6.24 -8.80 30.86
N ASP A 96 -5.03 -8.49 31.31
CA ASP A 96 -4.61 -8.68 32.72
C ASP A 96 -3.60 -7.61 33.17
N ALA A 97 -3.22 -7.69 34.45
CA ALA A 97 -2.33 -6.75 35.09
C ALA A 97 -0.88 -6.78 34.55
N ASP A 98 -0.44 -7.93 34.02
CA ASP A 98 0.91 -8.06 33.47
C ASP A 98 0.97 -7.47 32.06
N GLU A 99 -0.06 -7.63 31.26
CA GLU A 99 -0.22 -6.92 29.98
C GLU A 99 -0.28 -5.41 30.20
N LEU A 100 -1.01 -4.94 31.21
CA LEU A 100 -1.09 -3.52 31.53
C LEU A 100 0.27 -2.90 31.88
N LYS A 101 1.14 -3.65 32.61
CA LYS A 101 2.53 -3.22 32.87
C LYS A 101 3.37 -3.14 31.59
N GLN A 102 3.17 -4.08 30.66
CA GLN A 102 3.88 -4.06 29.36
C GLN A 102 3.47 -2.84 28.54
N LEU A 103 2.22 -2.38 28.61
CA LEU A 103 1.77 -1.17 27.94
C LEU A 103 2.53 0.09 28.41
N ASP A 104 2.95 0.18 29.67
CA ASP A 104 3.80 1.28 30.12
C ASP A 104 5.19 1.27 29.45
N GLY A 105 5.71 0.07 29.15
CA GLY A 105 6.94 -0.08 28.34
C GLY A 105 6.77 0.48 26.93
N ILE A 106 5.65 0.14 26.26
CA ILE A 106 5.31 0.66 24.92
C ILE A 106 5.15 2.19 24.98
N ARG A 107 4.48 2.72 25.99
CA ARG A 107 4.32 4.17 26.19
C ARG A 107 5.66 4.89 26.29
N LYS A 108 6.59 4.35 27.10
CA LYS A 108 7.93 4.92 27.25
C LYS A 108 8.72 4.87 25.93
N GLN A 109 8.61 3.79 25.18
CA GLN A 109 9.22 3.65 23.85
C GLN A 109 8.64 4.67 22.87
N ALA A 110 7.32 4.79 22.82
CA ALA A 110 6.61 5.75 21.97
C ALA A 110 7.11 7.20 22.20
N ILE A 111 7.23 7.61 23.45
CA ILE A 111 7.74 8.94 23.81
C ILE A 111 9.19 9.12 23.33
N ARG A 112 10.05 8.11 23.45
CA ARG A 112 11.44 8.16 22.94
C ARG A 112 11.50 8.32 21.42
N ASN A 113 10.55 7.72 20.69
CA ASN A 113 10.44 7.84 19.26
C ASN A 113 9.81 9.15 18.79
N GLY A 114 9.37 10.00 19.75
CA GLY A 114 8.75 11.29 19.48
C GLY A 114 7.24 11.22 19.21
N SER A 115 6.58 10.09 19.49
CA SER A 115 5.12 10.04 19.56
C SER A 115 4.61 10.86 20.72
N PHE A 116 3.49 11.53 20.57
CA PHE A 116 2.97 12.47 21.56
C PHE A 116 1.50 12.18 21.88
N ASN A 117 1.04 12.69 23.04
CA ASN A 117 -0.31 12.49 23.55
C ASN A 117 -0.69 11.01 23.78
N ILE A 118 0.32 10.17 24.06
CA ILE A 118 0.09 8.76 24.39
C ILE A 118 -0.48 8.68 25.81
N GLU A 119 -1.66 8.11 25.95
CA GLU A 119 -2.42 8.09 27.19
C GLU A 119 -2.71 6.66 27.65
N GLN A 120 -2.41 6.37 28.93
CA GLN A 120 -2.84 5.13 29.56
C GLN A 120 -4.29 5.25 30.00
N LEU A 121 -5.13 4.28 29.58
CA LEU A 121 -6.56 4.29 29.84
C LEU A 121 -6.95 3.28 30.91
N THR A 122 -7.90 3.66 31.78
CA THR A 122 -8.60 2.69 32.63
C THR A 122 -9.57 1.84 31.81
N ALA A 123 -10.03 0.72 32.36
CA ALA A 123 -11.03 -0.13 31.70
C ALA A 123 -12.31 0.65 31.37
N GLU A 124 -12.79 1.48 32.30
CA GLU A 124 -13.98 2.34 32.12
C GLU A 124 -13.80 3.28 30.92
N LYS A 125 -12.59 3.89 30.80
CA LYS A 125 -12.30 4.81 29.71
C LYS A 125 -12.19 4.09 28.36
N VAL A 126 -11.65 2.87 28.32
CA VAL A 126 -11.68 2.02 27.12
C VAL A 126 -13.11 1.74 26.69
N HIS A 127 -14.00 1.34 27.61
CA HIS A 127 -15.40 1.06 27.29
C HIS A 127 -16.22 2.30 26.94
N GLU A 128 -15.89 3.47 27.49
CA GLU A 128 -16.49 4.73 27.07
C GLU A 128 -16.18 5.07 25.61
N LEU A 129 -14.92 4.87 25.19
CA LEU A 129 -14.46 5.13 23.84
C LEU A 129 -14.92 4.05 22.85
N GLU A 130 -14.89 2.78 23.28
CA GLU A 130 -15.17 1.61 22.46
C GLU A 130 -16.09 0.62 23.21
N PRO A 131 -17.40 0.85 23.20
CA PRO A 131 -18.37 0.02 23.94
C PRO A 131 -18.42 -1.45 23.53
N SER A 132 -17.94 -1.79 22.33
CA SER A 132 -17.93 -3.16 21.80
C SER A 132 -16.75 -4.00 22.30
N VAL A 133 -15.79 -3.38 22.96
CA VAL A 133 -14.61 -4.08 23.52
C VAL A 133 -15.05 -4.97 24.68
N ASN A 134 -14.39 -6.12 24.82
CA ASN A 134 -14.68 -7.13 25.85
C ASN A 134 -14.63 -6.51 27.25
N THR A 135 -15.68 -6.76 28.05
CA THR A 135 -15.81 -6.24 29.42
C THR A 135 -14.75 -6.77 30.40
N SER A 136 -14.02 -7.83 30.05
CA SER A 136 -12.91 -8.37 30.86
C SER A 136 -11.61 -7.59 30.72
N ILE A 137 -11.51 -6.59 29.83
CA ILE A 137 -10.32 -5.74 29.65
C ILE A 137 -10.07 -4.94 30.93
N VAL A 138 -8.82 -4.93 31.40
CA VAL A 138 -8.40 -4.26 32.65
C VAL A 138 -7.84 -2.84 32.42
N GLY A 139 -7.64 -2.44 31.16
CA GLY A 139 -7.16 -1.12 30.77
C GLY A 139 -6.60 -1.10 29.38
N GLY A 140 -6.00 0.01 28.96
CA GLY A 140 -5.45 0.16 27.62
C GLY A 140 -4.42 1.29 27.49
N LEU A 141 -3.93 1.46 26.25
CA LEU A 141 -3.03 2.55 25.88
C LEU A 141 -3.56 3.17 24.58
N LEU A 142 -3.88 4.46 24.62
CA LEU A 142 -4.28 5.23 23.45
C LEU A 142 -3.04 5.79 22.73
N VAL A 143 -2.93 5.51 21.44
CA VAL A 143 -1.96 6.09 20.50
C VAL A 143 -2.74 6.95 19.50
N PRO A 144 -2.92 8.25 19.76
CA PRO A 144 -3.92 9.06 19.05
C PRO A 144 -3.52 9.42 17.61
N ASN A 145 -2.23 9.33 17.28
CA ASN A 145 -1.72 9.77 15.97
C ASN A 145 -1.78 8.69 14.89
N GLU A 146 -2.18 7.47 15.22
CA GLU A 146 -2.46 6.42 14.23
C GLU A 146 -3.61 6.86 13.31
N ALA A 147 -3.46 6.57 12.01
CA ALA A 147 -4.45 6.93 11.03
C ALA A 147 -4.77 5.76 10.10
N ILE A 148 -5.83 5.88 9.33
CA ILE A 148 -6.18 4.98 8.24
C ILE A 148 -6.26 5.76 6.93
N VAL A 149 -5.92 5.09 5.82
CA VAL A 149 -5.87 5.68 4.48
C VAL A 149 -6.34 4.67 3.44
N ASP A 150 -6.85 5.15 2.32
CA ASP A 150 -7.01 4.30 1.12
C ASP A 150 -5.63 4.08 0.49
N VAL A 151 -5.01 2.93 0.82
CA VAL A 151 -3.63 2.62 0.37
C VAL A 151 -3.51 2.49 -1.14
N MET A 152 -4.55 1.98 -1.80
CA MET A 152 -4.53 1.79 -3.26
C MET A 152 -4.60 3.14 -3.96
N GLU A 153 -5.47 4.02 -3.48
CA GLU A 153 -5.57 5.38 -3.99
C GLU A 153 -4.30 6.18 -3.71
N LEU A 154 -3.70 6.05 -2.52
CA LEU A 154 -2.46 6.74 -2.15
C LEU A 154 -1.29 6.38 -3.10
N MET A 155 -1.10 5.10 -3.39
CA MET A 155 -0.03 4.66 -4.31
C MET A 155 -0.27 5.16 -5.73
N LEU A 156 -1.50 5.02 -6.21
CA LEU A 156 -1.89 5.49 -7.52
C LEU A 156 -1.71 7.01 -7.64
N ALA A 157 -2.13 7.75 -6.63
CA ALA A 157 -1.99 9.21 -6.57
C ALA A 157 -0.53 9.68 -6.60
N ASN A 158 0.38 8.96 -5.90
CA ASN A 158 1.82 9.23 -6.01
C ASN A 158 2.33 9.04 -7.44
N VAL A 159 1.93 7.93 -8.10
CA VAL A 159 2.36 7.66 -9.48
C VAL A 159 1.77 8.67 -10.46
N GLU A 160 0.47 8.97 -10.37
CA GLU A 160 -0.17 9.97 -11.21
C GLU A 160 0.50 11.35 -11.07
N ASN A 161 0.74 11.80 -9.83
CA ASN A 161 1.42 13.07 -9.59
C ASN A 161 2.88 13.07 -10.08
N ALA A 162 3.59 11.93 -9.94
CA ALA A 162 4.94 11.79 -10.50
C ALA A 162 4.93 11.89 -12.04
N MET A 163 3.96 11.24 -12.71
CA MET A 163 3.79 11.33 -14.17
C MET A 163 3.46 12.74 -14.64
N ASP A 164 2.55 13.44 -13.95
CA ASP A 164 2.18 14.83 -14.24
C ASP A 164 3.39 15.77 -14.11
N ASN A 165 4.37 15.39 -13.28
CA ASN A 165 5.64 16.08 -13.10
C ASN A 165 6.80 15.49 -13.90
N GLY A 166 6.52 14.62 -14.91
CA GLY A 166 7.48 14.20 -15.92
C GLY A 166 8.24 12.91 -15.64
N VAL A 167 7.83 12.10 -14.65
CA VAL A 167 8.37 10.73 -14.46
C VAL A 167 7.78 9.80 -15.53
N GLU A 168 8.64 9.05 -16.22
CA GLU A 168 8.18 7.98 -17.12
C GLU A 168 7.87 6.72 -16.31
N VAL A 169 6.66 6.15 -16.50
CA VAL A 169 6.23 4.93 -15.81
C VAL A 169 6.06 3.80 -16.81
N MET A 170 6.72 2.68 -16.58
CA MET A 170 6.67 1.49 -17.41
C MET A 170 6.09 0.32 -16.61
N VAL A 171 4.81 0.06 -16.79
CA VAL A 171 4.15 -1.15 -16.28
C VAL A 171 4.32 -2.33 -17.23
N SER A 172 3.96 -3.54 -16.79
CA SER A 172 4.18 -4.79 -17.56
C SER A 172 5.61 -4.89 -18.09
N THR A 173 6.58 -4.45 -17.31
CA THR A 173 7.99 -4.39 -17.69
C THR A 173 8.84 -4.99 -16.57
N ARG A 174 9.39 -6.17 -16.82
CA ARG A 174 10.23 -6.87 -15.85
C ARG A 174 11.68 -6.47 -16.01
N VAL A 175 12.29 -6.02 -14.93
CA VAL A 175 13.73 -5.88 -14.83
C VAL A 175 14.33 -7.28 -14.64
N GLU A 176 15.24 -7.68 -15.53
CA GLU A 176 15.91 -8.97 -15.48
C GLU A 176 17.28 -8.87 -14.79
N ARG A 177 17.99 -7.78 -15.03
CA ARG A 177 19.29 -7.52 -14.40
C ARG A 177 19.71 -6.05 -14.48
N ILE A 178 20.63 -5.69 -13.61
CA ILE A 178 21.40 -4.45 -13.66
C ILE A 178 22.76 -4.78 -14.29
N ASN A 179 23.16 -4.03 -15.31
CA ASN A 179 24.47 -4.16 -15.94
C ASN A 179 25.45 -3.20 -15.28
N VAL A 180 26.58 -3.73 -14.85
CA VAL A 180 27.63 -3.03 -14.12
C VAL A 180 28.90 -2.97 -14.96
N ASP A 181 29.61 -1.85 -14.95
CA ASP A 181 30.94 -1.77 -15.50
C ASP A 181 31.92 -2.55 -14.61
N GLU A 182 32.57 -3.59 -15.15
CA GLU A 182 33.43 -4.47 -14.39
C GLU A 182 34.73 -3.79 -13.89
N LYS A 183 35.13 -2.68 -14.51
CA LYS A 183 36.37 -1.95 -14.14
C LYS A 183 36.09 -0.86 -13.11
N GLU A 184 35.00 -0.12 -13.30
CA GLU A 184 34.64 1.02 -12.47
C GLU A 184 33.67 0.62 -11.34
N HIS A 185 33.14 -0.60 -11.38
CA HIS A 185 32.13 -1.11 -10.44
C HIS A 185 30.94 -0.14 -10.26
N CYS A 186 30.42 0.38 -11.38
CA CYS A 186 29.31 1.30 -11.39
C CYS A 186 28.16 0.82 -12.29
N VAL A 187 26.94 1.26 -11.99
CA VAL A 187 25.77 1.01 -12.82
C VAL A 187 25.96 1.62 -14.21
N LYS A 188 25.55 0.90 -15.26
CA LYS A 188 25.55 1.36 -16.67
C LYS A 188 24.15 1.33 -17.29
N SER A 189 23.38 0.31 -17.02
CA SER A 189 22.06 0.14 -17.60
C SER A 189 21.25 -0.91 -16.83
N VAL A 190 19.96 -0.94 -17.12
CA VAL A 190 19.03 -1.98 -16.67
C VAL A 190 18.50 -2.73 -17.89
N THR A 191 18.68 -4.07 -17.91
CA THR A 191 18.04 -4.93 -18.93
C THR A 191 16.64 -5.29 -18.47
N THR A 192 15.68 -5.07 -19.35
CA THR A 192 14.27 -5.44 -19.15
C THR A 192 13.81 -6.39 -20.26
N ASP A 193 12.67 -7.06 -20.05
CA ASP A 193 12.00 -7.86 -21.08
C ASP A 193 11.52 -7.05 -22.31
N LYS A 194 11.66 -5.70 -22.27
CA LYS A 194 11.35 -4.76 -23.36
C LYS A 194 12.56 -4.03 -23.92
N GLY A 195 13.77 -4.43 -23.54
CA GLY A 195 15.03 -3.83 -23.96
C GLY A 195 15.78 -3.14 -22.83
N ASP A 196 16.94 -2.60 -23.20
CA ASP A 196 17.86 -1.98 -22.24
C ASP A 196 17.53 -0.49 -22.03
N ILE A 197 17.80 -0.03 -20.80
CA ILE A 197 17.67 1.37 -20.38
C ILE A 197 19.03 1.79 -19.79
N GLU A 198 19.71 2.71 -20.44
CA GLU A 198 20.95 3.31 -19.92
C GLU A 198 20.62 4.19 -18.71
N CYS A 199 21.38 4.10 -17.63
CA CYS A 199 21.15 4.89 -16.43
C CYS A 199 22.41 5.04 -15.57
N GLU A 200 22.43 6.09 -14.75
CA GLU A 200 23.52 6.35 -13.80
C GLU A 200 23.23 5.76 -12.42
N TYR A 201 21.95 5.80 -12.00
CA TYR A 201 21.49 5.32 -10.70
C TYR A 201 20.33 4.36 -10.83
N VAL A 202 20.35 3.33 -9.98
CA VAL A 202 19.25 2.37 -9.84
C VAL A 202 18.85 2.30 -8.37
N ILE A 203 17.56 2.50 -8.09
CA ILE A 203 16.97 2.33 -6.77
C ILE A 203 16.19 1.02 -6.76
N ASN A 204 16.65 0.06 -5.96
CA ASN A 204 16.00 -1.22 -5.78
C ASN A 204 14.89 -1.11 -4.72
N ALA A 205 13.64 -0.92 -5.16
CA ALA A 205 12.42 -0.93 -4.35
C ALA A 205 11.54 -2.14 -4.67
N ALA A 206 12.14 -3.26 -5.15
CA ALA A 206 11.43 -4.46 -5.61
C ALA A 206 10.87 -5.34 -4.47
N ALA A 207 10.87 -4.87 -3.23
CA ALA A 207 10.26 -5.51 -2.06
C ALA A 207 10.67 -6.99 -1.91
N ILE A 208 9.73 -7.93 -2.09
CA ILE A 208 9.99 -9.37 -1.90
C ILE A 208 11.01 -9.93 -2.90
N TYR A 209 11.22 -9.26 -4.05
CA TYR A 209 12.17 -9.65 -5.10
C TYR A 209 13.49 -8.84 -5.05
N ALA A 210 13.66 -7.96 -4.07
CA ALA A 210 14.83 -7.10 -4.01
C ALA A 210 16.15 -7.87 -3.87
N ASP A 211 16.15 -9.04 -3.24
CA ASP A 211 17.32 -9.92 -3.15
C ASP A 211 17.71 -10.54 -4.50
N GLU A 212 16.75 -10.75 -5.41
CA GLU A 212 17.00 -11.25 -6.76
C GLU A 212 17.66 -10.16 -7.62
N ILE A 213 17.18 -8.94 -7.52
CA ILE A 213 17.78 -7.78 -8.17
C ILE A 213 19.20 -7.52 -7.62
N ALA A 214 19.39 -7.57 -6.30
CA ALA A 214 20.70 -7.37 -5.66
C ALA A 214 21.76 -8.37 -6.14
N LYS A 215 21.37 -9.63 -6.40
CA LYS A 215 22.28 -10.65 -6.95
C LYS A 215 22.85 -10.26 -8.32
N THR A 216 22.14 -9.50 -9.12
CA THR A 216 22.61 -9.09 -10.44
C THR A 216 23.76 -8.10 -10.39
N VAL A 217 23.98 -7.44 -9.25
CA VAL A 217 25.14 -6.59 -8.96
C VAL A 217 26.15 -7.27 -8.02
N GLY A 218 26.06 -8.59 -7.87
CA GLY A 218 26.99 -9.38 -7.06
C GLY A 218 26.70 -9.41 -5.55
N LEU A 219 25.59 -8.88 -5.08
CA LEU A 219 25.25 -8.83 -3.67
C LEU A 219 24.39 -10.04 -3.26
N CYS A 220 24.86 -10.78 -2.24
CA CYS A 220 24.20 -11.98 -1.73
C CYS A 220 24.16 -12.02 -0.19
N ASP A 221 24.28 -10.87 0.46
CA ASP A 221 24.38 -10.76 1.92
C ASP A 221 23.03 -10.83 2.65
N TYR A 222 21.94 -10.88 1.90
CA TYR A 222 20.59 -11.08 2.44
C TYR A 222 19.70 -11.88 1.49
N ARG A 223 18.61 -12.37 2.03
CA ARG A 223 17.50 -12.99 1.28
C ARG A 223 16.16 -12.47 1.80
N ASN A 224 15.24 -12.25 0.88
CA ASN A 224 13.85 -12.00 1.22
C ASN A 224 13.06 -13.30 1.25
N TYR A 225 12.20 -13.45 2.25
CA TYR A 225 11.25 -14.53 2.35
C TYR A 225 9.85 -13.98 2.65
N PRO A 226 8.78 -14.68 2.21
CA PRO A 226 7.43 -14.23 2.43
C PRO A 226 7.03 -14.45 3.89
N ARG A 227 6.48 -13.40 4.52
CA ARG A 227 5.69 -13.50 5.73
C ARG A 227 4.26 -13.15 5.37
N THR A 228 3.43 -14.17 5.23
CA THR A 228 2.03 -14.01 4.85
C THR A 228 1.20 -13.46 6.02
N GLY A 229 0.24 -12.63 5.68
CA GLY A 229 -0.74 -12.06 6.60
C GLY A 229 -2.12 -12.16 6.01
N GLU A 230 -2.94 -13.02 6.59
CA GLU A 230 -4.31 -13.25 6.17
C GLU A 230 -5.27 -12.33 6.92
N PHE A 231 -6.29 -11.86 6.20
CA PHE A 231 -7.30 -10.95 6.71
C PHE A 231 -8.71 -11.42 6.36
N TYR A 232 -9.65 -11.16 7.26
CA TYR A 232 -11.06 -11.02 6.89
C TYR A 232 -11.39 -9.56 6.59
N VAL A 233 -12.23 -9.36 5.58
CA VAL A 233 -12.90 -8.10 5.30
C VAL A 233 -14.35 -8.26 5.73
N LEU A 234 -14.75 -7.62 6.81
CA LEU A 234 -16.12 -7.65 7.29
C LEU A 234 -16.93 -6.52 6.65
N ASP A 235 -18.25 -6.68 6.66
CA ASP A 235 -19.18 -5.78 6.00
C ASP A 235 -19.19 -4.37 6.62
N LYS A 236 -19.89 -3.46 5.98
CA LYS A 236 -20.07 -2.07 6.42
C LYS A 236 -21.18 -1.98 7.48
N LYS A 237 -21.09 -0.95 8.32
CA LYS A 237 -22.15 -0.60 9.29
C LYS A 237 -22.47 -1.71 10.29
N LEU A 238 -21.45 -2.45 10.73
CA LEU A 238 -21.62 -3.44 11.80
C LEU A 238 -21.83 -2.72 13.14
N PRO A 239 -22.80 -3.17 13.98
CA PRO A 239 -23.11 -2.48 15.23
C PRO A 239 -21.98 -2.54 16.26
N TYR A 240 -21.02 -3.44 16.08
CA TYR A 240 -19.85 -3.63 16.93
C TYR A 240 -18.55 -3.09 16.31
N ALA A 241 -18.61 -2.43 15.16
CA ALA A 241 -17.43 -1.87 14.52
C ALA A 241 -16.83 -0.74 15.37
N PRO A 242 -15.54 -0.82 15.74
CA PRO A 242 -14.88 0.21 16.54
C PRO A 242 -14.63 1.48 15.73
N SER A 243 -14.50 2.59 16.42
CA SER A 243 -14.08 3.87 15.85
C SER A 243 -12.56 4.03 15.80
N HIS A 244 -11.84 3.39 16.71
CA HIS A 244 -10.37 3.30 16.76
C HIS A 244 -9.86 1.97 16.20
N ILE A 245 -8.57 1.89 15.90
CA ILE A 245 -7.89 0.61 15.70
C ILE A 245 -7.77 -0.07 17.05
N ILE A 246 -8.27 -1.30 17.19
CA ILE A 246 -8.12 -2.08 18.43
C ILE A 246 -6.99 -3.08 18.23
N ALA A 247 -6.05 -3.09 19.15
CA ALA A 247 -4.83 -3.90 19.09
C ALA A 247 -4.61 -4.70 20.38
N PRO A 248 -4.16 -5.97 20.28
CA PRO A 248 -3.58 -6.67 21.40
C PRO A 248 -2.14 -6.18 21.63
N LEU A 249 -1.48 -6.66 22.67
CA LEU A 249 -0.05 -6.43 22.81
C LEU A 249 0.72 -7.06 21.64
N PRO A 250 1.82 -6.41 21.17
CA PRO A 250 2.64 -6.94 20.09
C PRO A 250 3.33 -8.26 20.52
N THR A 251 3.55 -9.12 19.54
CA THR A 251 4.29 -10.38 19.68
C THR A 251 5.69 -10.25 19.08
N PRO A 252 6.63 -11.18 19.34
CA PRO A 252 7.94 -11.17 18.69
C PRO A 252 7.89 -11.23 17.15
N LEU A 253 6.78 -11.73 16.57
CA LEU A 253 6.62 -11.91 15.13
C LEU A 253 5.82 -10.77 14.46
N SER A 254 4.94 -10.10 15.20
CA SER A 254 4.03 -9.10 14.63
C SER A 254 3.45 -8.17 15.69
N ARG A 255 2.79 -7.11 15.24
CA ARG A 255 1.97 -6.22 16.08
C ARG A 255 0.71 -6.90 16.68
N GLY A 256 0.51 -8.16 16.42
CA GLY A 256 -0.73 -8.88 16.74
C GLY A 256 -1.76 -8.81 15.62
N LYS A 257 -2.93 -9.35 15.89
CA LYS A 257 -4.08 -9.35 14.97
C LYS A 257 -4.98 -8.17 15.33
N LEU A 258 -5.01 -7.17 14.47
CA LEU A 258 -5.70 -5.91 14.71
C LEU A 258 -7.18 -6.01 14.29
N ILE A 259 -8.00 -5.15 14.85
CA ILE A 259 -9.34 -4.84 14.37
C ILE A 259 -9.30 -3.41 13.88
N THR A 260 -9.41 -3.21 12.56
CA THR A 260 -9.12 -1.93 11.91
C THR A 260 -10.34 -1.44 11.15
N PRO A 261 -10.94 -0.28 11.48
CA PRO A 261 -11.89 0.36 10.60
C PRO A 261 -11.21 0.79 9.30
N THR A 262 -11.95 0.84 8.20
CA THR A 262 -11.41 1.29 6.91
C THR A 262 -12.05 2.61 6.46
N ILE A 263 -11.36 3.35 5.60
CA ILE A 263 -11.89 4.58 4.99
C ILE A 263 -13.26 4.36 4.34
N ASN A 264 -13.48 3.18 3.77
CA ASN A 264 -14.69 2.86 3.03
C ASN A 264 -15.78 2.21 3.90
N GLY A 265 -15.61 2.17 5.22
CA GLY A 265 -16.60 1.72 6.20
C GLY A 265 -16.67 0.21 6.43
N ASN A 266 -15.82 -0.57 5.78
CA ASN A 266 -15.61 -1.97 6.13
C ASN A 266 -14.74 -2.08 7.40
N MET A 267 -14.70 -3.25 8.01
CA MET A 267 -13.81 -3.57 9.11
C MET A 267 -12.85 -4.70 8.66
N LEU A 268 -11.56 -4.52 8.90
CA LEU A 268 -10.55 -5.56 8.70
C LEU A 268 -10.21 -6.21 10.03
N ILE A 269 -10.08 -7.54 10.04
CA ILE A 269 -9.49 -8.28 11.17
C ILE A 269 -8.29 -9.09 10.67
N GLY A 270 -7.18 -8.99 11.39
CA GLY A 270 -5.87 -9.52 11.01
C GLY A 270 -4.78 -8.46 11.10
N PRO A 271 -3.59 -8.74 10.57
CA PRO A 271 -3.19 -9.93 9.82
C PRO A 271 -2.75 -11.10 10.71
N SER A 272 -2.72 -12.28 10.13
CA SER A 272 -1.86 -13.35 10.63
C SER A 272 -0.38 -13.06 10.39
N ALA A 273 0.53 -13.89 10.88
CA ALA A 273 1.97 -13.78 10.62
C ALA A 273 2.59 -15.17 10.49
N VAL A 274 2.63 -15.67 9.26
CA VAL A 274 3.17 -17.00 8.94
C VAL A 274 4.33 -16.87 7.98
N ASN A 275 5.50 -17.41 8.34
CA ASN A 275 6.65 -17.44 7.45
C ASN A 275 6.48 -18.55 6.41
N GLY A 276 6.75 -18.23 5.14
CA GLY A 276 6.66 -19.14 4.02
C GLY A 276 7.93 -19.17 3.18
N TRP A 277 7.88 -19.88 2.07
CA TRP A 277 8.99 -20.02 1.11
C TRP A 277 8.61 -19.55 -0.29
N ASP A 278 7.33 -19.69 -0.65
CA ASP A 278 6.81 -19.29 -1.96
C ASP A 278 6.41 -17.82 -1.92
N LYS A 279 7.13 -16.98 -2.66
CA LYS A 279 6.92 -15.53 -2.77
C LYS A 279 5.58 -15.18 -3.44
N GLU A 280 4.98 -16.13 -4.16
CA GLU A 280 3.71 -15.95 -4.89
C GLU A 280 2.51 -16.56 -4.15
N ASP A 281 2.71 -17.19 -2.99
CA ASP A 281 1.61 -17.78 -2.24
C ASP A 281 0.73 -16.72 -1.58
N THR A 282 -0.42 -16.48 -2.19
CA THR A 282 -1.47 -15.55 -1.72
C THR A 282 -2.73 -16.27 -1.27
N LYS A 283 -2.66 -17.58 -1.06
CA LYS A 283 -3.79 -18.36 -0.57
C LYS A 283 -4.12 -17.99 0.86
N THR A 284 -5.38 -18.15 1.23
CA THR A 284 -5.84 -18.18 2.61
C THR A 284 -6.11 -19.63 3.02
N ASP A 285 -5.86 -19.96 4.29
CA ASP A 285 -6.23 -21.25 4.84
C ASP A 285 -7.13 -21.11 6.07
N LYS A 286 -8.02 -22.09 6.23
CA LYS A 286 -9.03 -22.06 7.30
C LYS A 286 -8.42 -22.05 8.70
N PRO A 287 -7.41 -22.88 9.06
CA PRO A 287 -6.80 -22.85 10.39
C PRO A 287 -6.21 -21.49 10.76
N THR A 288 -5.51 -20.84 9.82
CA THR A 288 -4.93 -19.51 10.02
C THR A 288 -6.01 -18.45 10.21
N LEU A 289 -7.05 -18.47 9.38
CA LEU A 289 -8.19 -17.55 9.49
C LEU A 289 -9.00 -17.77 10.77
N ASP A 290 -9.23 -19.02 11.19
CA ASP A 290 -9.88 -19.33 12.46
C ASP A 290 -9.07 -18.75 13.65
N SER A 291 -7.74 -18.87 13.62
CA SER A 291 -6.87 -18.24 14.63
C SER A 291 -6.95 -16.70 14.63
N VAL A 292 -7.12 -16.07 13.45
CA VAL A 292 -7.35 -14.62 13.38
C VAL A 292 -8.66 -14.25 14.06
N LEU A 293 -9.71 -15.00 13.77
CA LEU A 293 -11.04 -14.79 14.33
C LEU A 293 -11.04 -14.97 15.87
N ASP A 294 -10.44 -16.05 16.37
CA ASP A 294 -10.38 -16.35 17.79
C ASP A 294 -9.65 -15.26 18.59
N ASP A 295 -8.51 -14.77 18.09
CA ASP A 295 -7.77 -13.70 18.77
C ASP A 295 -8.51 -12.35 18.72
N CYS A 296 -9.14 -12.01 17.61
CA CYS A 296 -9.92 -10.77 17.52
C CYS A 296 -11.17 -10.82 18.42
N ARG A 297 -11.80 -11.99 18.60
CA ARG A 297 -12.92 -12.18 19.53
C ARG A 297 -12.56 -12.02 21.00
N LYS A 298 -11.32 -12.21 21.38
CA LYS A 298 -10.86 -11.86 22.74
C LYS A 298 -11.00 -10.37 23.03
N MET A 299 -10.84 -9.53 22.00
CA MET A 299 -10.98 -8.08 22.10
C MET A 299 -12.40 -7.60 21.83
N ILE A 300 -13.07 -8.11 20.79
CA ILE A 300 -14.47 -7.78 20.46
C ILE A 300 -15.26 -9.10 20.27
N PRO A 301 -15.94 -9.60 21.31
CA PRO A 301 -16.61 -10.90 21.29
C PRO A 301 -17.73 -11.05 20.24
N ALA A 302 -18.32 -9.92 19.83
CA ALA A 302 -19.44 -9.88 18.88
C ALA A 302 -19.03 -10.16 17.42
N ILE A 303 -17.75 -10.25 17.10
CA ILE A 303 -17.27 -10.53 15.74
C ILE A 303 -17.83 -11.87 15.23
N ASP A 304 -18.56 -11.81 14.10
CA ASP A 304 -19.15 -12.99 13.46
C ASP A 304 -18.53 -13.23 12.08
N PRO A 305 -18.03 -14.43 11.76
CA PRO A 305 -17.50 -14.76 10.45
C PRO A 305 -18.55 -14.67 9.33
N ARG A 306 -19.85 -14.73 9.66
CA ARG A 306 -20.94 -14.53 8.69
C ARG A 306 -21.02 -13.10 8.14
N ASP A 307 -20.43 -12.14 8.84
CA ASP A 307 -20.31 -10.76 8.37
C ASP A 307 -19.15 -10.58 7.38
N SER A 308 -18.38 -11.64 7.07
CA SER A 308 -17.28 -11.58 6.11
C SER A 308 -17.80 -11.41 4.68
N VAL A 309 -17.30 -10.40 4.00
CA VAL A 309 -17.54 -10.14 2.58
C VAL A 309 -16.51 -10.87 1.72
N THR A 310 -15.27 -10.92 2.17
CA THR A 310 -14.16 -11.57 1.48
C THR A 310 -12.96 -11.75 2.41
N GLN A 311 -11.93 -12.42 1.90
CA GLN A 311 -10.66 -12.66 2.57
C GLN A 311 -9.53 -12.37 1.60
N PHE A 312 -8.35 -12.05 2.12
CA PHE A 312 -7.15 -11.88 1.30
C PHE A 312 -5.88 -12.15 2.10
N THR A 313 -4.79 -12.41 1.39
CA THR A 313 -3.45 -12.58 1.95
C THR A 313 -2.53 -11.50 1.43
N GLY A 314 -1.78 -10.86 2.32
CA GLY A 314 -0.67 -9.99 1.98
C GLY A 314 0.66 -10.70 2.18
N VAL A 315 1.56 -10.57 1.21
CA VAL A 315 2.91 -11.15 1.27
C VAL A 315 3.90 -10.06 1.69
N ARG A 316 4.24 -10.02 2.98
CA ARG A 316 5.22 -9.06 3.51
C ARG A 316 6.64 -9.53 3.21
N PRO A 317 7.53 -8.66 2.68
CA PRO A 317 8.93 -8.98 2.49
C PRO A 317 9.65 -8.99 3.85
N ALA A 318 9.89 -10.17 4.40
CA ALA A 318 10.77 -10.34 5.54
C ALA A 318 12.20 -10.59 5.05
N ILE A 319 13.20 -10.10 5.78
CA ILE A 319 14.62 -10.18 5.42
C ILE A 319 15.40 -11.10 6.36
N CYS A 320 16.33 -11.87 5.82
CA CYS A 320 17.25 -12.73 6.55
C CYS A 320 18.70 -12.49 6.11
N PRO A 321 19.65 -12.25 7.02
CA PRO A 321 19.46 -12.08 8.46
C PRO A 321 18.57 -10.86 8.78
N LYS A 322 17.87 -10.90 9.93
CA LYS A 322 17.03 -9.76 10.37
C LYS A 322 17.94 -8.56 10.68
N THR A 323 17.69 -7.46 9.97
CA THR A 323 18.40 -6.20 10.15
C THR A 323 17.38 -5.07 10.30
N ASP A 324 17.84 -3.85 10.57
CA ASP A 324 17.06 -2.62 10.37
C ASP A 324 16.77 -2.43 8.86
N TRP A 325 15.98 -1.45 8.50
CA TRP A 325 15.73 -1.10 7.11
C TRP A 325 17.03 -0.82 6.36
N ARG A 326 17.14 -1.34 5.16
CA ARG A 326 18.31 -1.14 4.29
C ARG A 326 17.97 -0.05 3.28
N VAL A 327 18.18 1.19 3.66
CA VAL A 327 18.05 2.35 2.77
C VAL A 327 19.44 2.99 2.71
N ARG A 328 20.19 2.69 1.64
CA ARG A 328 21.60 3.08 1.54
C ARG A 328 22.14 2.96 0.12
N ALA A 329 23.15 3.76 -0.22
CA ALA A 329 24.04 3.47 -1.35
C ALA A 329 24.88 2.22 -1.06
N ASN A 330 25.28 1.53 -2.10
CA ASN A 330 26.10 0.32 -1.96
C ASN A 330 27.55 0.60 -2.36
N GLU A 331 28.47 0.40 -1.41
CA GLU A 331 29.91 0.65 -1.61
C GLU A 331 30.54 -0.24 -2.69
N ALA A 332 30.01 -1.45 -2.93
CA ALA A 332 30.54 -2.39 -3.90
C ALA A 332 30.06 -2.12 -5.34
N CYS A 333 29.01 -1.31 -5.51
CA CYS A 333 28.46 -0.97 -6.82
C CYS A 333 27.95 0.48 -6.80
N LYS A 334 28.77 1.40 -7.30
CA LYS A 334 28.42 2.82 -7.38
C LYS A 334 27.16 3.02 -8.22
N GLY A 335 26.24 3.86 -7.75
CA GLY A 335 24.96 4.13 -8.41
C GLY A 335 23.86 3.10 -8.09
N TYR A 336 24.15 2.02 -7.33
CA TYR A 336 23.15 1.09 -6.86
C TYR A 336 22.70 1.44 -5.43
N ILE A 337 21.41 1.71 -5.25
CA ILE A 337 20.80 2.13 -3.99
C ILE A 337 19.76 1.10 -3.56
N GLU A 338 19.84 0.67 -2.30
CA GLU A 338 18.87 -0.23 -1.67
C GLU A 338 17.76 0.55 -0.97
N ALA A 339 16.51 0.14 -1.19
CA ALA A 339 15.34 0.54 -0.42
C ALA A 339 14.57 -0.75 -0.02
N VAL A 340 15.16 -1.52 0.91
CA VAL A 340 14.84 -2.94 1.16
C VAL A 340 14.60 -3.20 2.65
N GLY A 341 13.85 -4.26 2.97
CA GLY A 341 13.54 -4.65 4.36
C GLY A 341 12.55 -3.72 5.04
N ILE A 342 11.83 -2.90 4.29
CA ILE A 342 10.91 -1.88 4.79
C ILE A 342 9.58 -2.54 5.16
N SER A 343 9.43 -2.89 6.44
CA SER A 343 8.29 -3.64 6.97
C SER A 343 6.99 -2.84 6.99
N GLN A 344 7.07 -1.52 7.16
CA GLN A 344 5.94 -0.58 7.24
C GLN A 344 6.01 0.45 6.09
N GLY A 345 6.10 -0.07 4.86
CA GLY A 345 6.36 0.73 3.67
C GLY A 345 5.36 1.87 3.45
N ILE A 346 4.06 1.64 3.71
CA ILE A 346 3.05 2.70 3.59
C ILE A 346 3.39 3.84 4.57
N SER A 347 3.60 3.54 5.85
CA SER A 347 3.83 4.55 6.89
C SER A 347 5.15 5.30 6.71
N GLY A 348 6.21 4.62 6.31
CA GLY A 348 7.57 5.17 6.26
C GLY A 348 8.00 5.73 4.91
N SER A 349 7.26 5.45 3.82
CA SER A 349 7.71 5.79 2.46
C SER A 349 8.02 7.29 2.24
N PRO A 350 7.32 8.27 2.84
CA PRO A 350 7.72 9.68 2.70
C PRO A 350 9.09 9.99 3.32
N GLY A 351 9.42 9.40 4.45
CA GLY A 351 10.74 9.53 5.08
C GLY A 351 11.83 8.87 4.24
N VAL A 352 11.56 7.63 3.79
CA VAL A 352 12.47 6.89 2.90
C VAL A 352 12.74 7.68 1.62
N ALA A 353 11.72 8.25 1.00
CA ALA A 353 11.87 8.99 -0.25
C ALA A 353 12.76 10.23 -0.08
N LYS A 354 12.62 10.97 1.02
CA LYS A 354 13.51 12.10 1.35
C LYS A 354 14.93 11.63 1.61
N TYR A 355 15.10 10.56 2.35
CA TYR A 355 16.42 10.02 2.65
C TYR A 355 17.13 9.49 1.39
N ILE A 356 16.39 8.94 0.42
CA ILE A 356 16.94 8.60 -0.91
C ILE A 356 17.45 9.84 -1.66
N VAL A 357 16.79 10.98 -1.53
CA VAL A 357 17.27 12.25 -2.12
C VAL A 357 18.62 12.64 -1.52
N GLU A 358 18.77 12.54 -0.19
CA GLU A 358 20.02 12.83 0.51
C GLU A 358 21.13 11.87 0.05
N ILE A 359 20.84 10.56 -0.07
CA ILE A 359 21.79 9.58 -0.57
C ILE A 359 22.23 9.89 -2.01
N LEU A 360 21.31 10.25 -2.90
CA LEU A 360 21.63 10.58 -4.28
C LEU A 360 22.52 11.83 -4.41
N ASP A 361 22.28 12.84 -3.57
CA ASP A 361 23.09 14.05 -3.49
C ASP A 361 24.51 13.74 -2.97
N ASP A 362 24.61 12.93 -1.91
CA ASP A 362 25.88 12.44 -1.34
C ASP A 362 26.69 11.60 -2.37
N GLU A 363 26.01 10.80 -3.21
CA GLU A 363 26.61 10.04 -4.31
C GLU A 363 27.01 10.92 -5.52
N GLY A 364 26.70 12.22 -5.49
CA GLY A 364 27.12 13.21 -6.48
C GLY A 364 26.11 13.50 -7.59
N LEU A 365 24.86 12.99 -7.50
CA LEU A 365 23.81 13.38 -8.42
C LEU A 365 23.33 14.80 -8.09
N LYS A 366 23.37 15.69 -9.09
CA LYS A 366 22.95 17.08 -8.88
C LYS A 366 21.43 17.20 -8.70
N MET A 367 21.00 17.38 -7.47
CA MET A 367 19.60 17.51 -7.08
C MET A 367 19.10 18.96 -7.30
N VAL A 368 18.93 19.38 -8.57
CA VAL A 368 18.46 20.72 -8.92
C VAL A 368 16.93 20.75 -8.90
N PRO A 369 16.29 21.51 -8.02
CA PRO A 369 14.84 21.60 -7.98
C PRO A 369 14.24 22.16 -9.29
N LYS A 370 13.03 21.73 -9.65
CA LYS A 370 12.24 22.34 -10.73
C LYS A 370 11.64 23.66 -10.26
N ASP A 371 11.57 24.64 -11.16
CA ASP A 371 10.91 25.93 -10.87
C ASP A 371 9.38 25.77 -10.76
N GLU A 372 8.82 24.87 -11.57
CA GLU A 372 7.40 24.56 -11.66
C GLU A 372 7.14 23.09 -11.36
N TRP A 373 7.10 22.75 -10.08
CA TRP A 373 6.64 21.45 -9.63
C TRP A 373 5.24 21.58 -9.02
N ASN A 374 4.29 20.76 -9.51
CA ASN A 374 2.93 20.76 -9.01
C ASN A 374 2.72 19.64 -7.97
N PRO A 375 2.52 19.96 -6.67
CA PRO A 375 2.23 18.96 -5.64
C PRO A 375 0.82 18.37 -5.75
N GLU A 376 -0.10 19.06 -6.44
CA GLU A 376 -1.52 18.72 -6.42
C GLU A 376 -1.87 17.67 -7.47
N ARG A 377 -2.69 16.74 -7.06
CA ARG A 377 -3.40 15.78 -7.91
C ARG A 377 -4.89 15.87 -7.60
N LYS A 378 -5.75 15.77 -8.60
CA LYS A 378 -7.21 15.69 -8.40
C LYS A 378 -7.67 14.25 -8.57
N ALA A 379 -8.36 13.70 -7.57
CA ALA A 379 -8.96 12.38 -7.64
C ALA A 379 -10.09 12.31 -8.68
N ILE A 380 -10.40 11.10 -9.14
CA ILE A 380 -11.65 10.85 -9.87
C ILE A 380 -12.82 11.12 -8.91
N LYS A 381 -13.72 12.00 -9.31
CA LYS A 381 -14.91 12.31 -8.49
C LYS A 381 -15.78 11.07 -8.34
N ARG A 382 -15.93 10.59 -7.12
CA ARG A 382 -16.64 9.35 -6.78
C ARG A 382 -18.12 9.62 -6.56
N LEU A 383 -18.99 9.05 -7.42
CA LEU A 383 -20.45 9.16 -7.31
C LEU A 383 -20.95 8.76 -5.90
N ALA A 384 -20.31 7.76 -5.29
CA ALA A 384 -20.64 7.30 -3.94
C ALA A 384 -20.45 8.36 -2.84
N ARG A 385 -19.62 9.38 -3.08
CA ARG A 385 -19.25 10.42 -2.10
C ARG A 385 -19.92 11.76 -2.37
N MET A 386 -20.64 11.91 -3.49
CA MET A 386 -21.35 13.14 -3.87
C MET A 386 -22.65 13.31 -3.09
N THR A 387 -23.01 14.56 -2.81
CA THR A 387 -24.39 14.94 -2.41
C THR A 387 -25.35 14.73 -3.57
N ASP A 388 -26.64 14.79 -3.32
CA ASP A 388 -27.63 14.62 -4.39
C ASP A 388 -27.54 15.75 -5.43
N GLU A 389 -27.26 17.00 -4.99
CA GLU A 389 -27.04 18.15 -5.87
C GLU A 389 -25.80 17.99 -6.74
N GLU A 390 -24.71 17.45 -6.16
CA GLU A 390 -23.48 17.17 -6.88
C GLU A 390 -23.66 16.05 -7.91
N ARG A 391 -24.45 15.00 -7.56
CA ARG A 391 -24.82 13.93 -8.50
C ARG A 391 -25.61 14.45 -9.69
N ASP A 392 -26.62 15.26 -9.42
CA ASP A 392 -27.43 15.89 -10.47
C ASP A 392 -26.57 16.76 -11.39
N ALA A 393 -25.66 17.53 -10.82
CA ALA A 393 -24.73 18.37 -11.60
C ALA A 393 -23.78 17.49 -12.43
N ALA A 394 -23.22 16.43 -11.85
CA ALA A 394 -22.33 15.51 -12.55
C ALA A 394 -23.04 14.78 -13.71
N ILE A 395 -24.27 14.30 -13.50
CA ILE A 395 -25.07 13.62 -14.54
C ILE A 395 -25.46 14.58 -15.67
N LYS A 396 -25.75 15.86 -15.35
CA LYS A 396 -26.03 16.88 -16.38
C LYS A 396 -24.79 17.19 -17.23
N ALA A 397 -23.61 17.20 -16.60
CA ALA A 397 -22.35 17.45 -17.30
C ALA A 397 -21.87 16.24 -18.12
N ASP A 398 -22.05 15.03 -17.59
CA ASP A 398 -21.71 13.76 -18.21
C ASP A 398 -22.79 12.70 -17.86
N PRO A 399 -23.70 12.39 -18.82
CA PRO A 399 -24.80 11.43 -18.59
C PRO A 399 -24.35 10.04 -18.13
N LEU A 400 -23.10 9.65 -18.42
CA LEU A 400 -22.54 8.35 -18.02
C LEU A 400 -22.35 8.23 -16.50
N TYR A 401 -22.33 9.34 -15.75
CA TYR A 401 -22.45 9.30 -14.28
C TYR A 401 -23.77 8.73 -13.81
N GLY A 402 -24.86 8.86 -14.60
CA GLY A 402 -26.16 8.28 -14.30
C GLY A 402 -26.23 6.76 -14.53
N ASN A 403 -25.27 6.18 -15.25
CA ASN A 403 -25.22 4.74 -15.49
C ASN A 403 -24.40 4.02 -14.41
N VAL A 404 -25.10 3.60 -13.34
CA VAL A 404 -24.47 2.90 -12.19
C VAL A 404 -24.15 1.45 -12.56
N ILE A 405 -22.87 1.13 -12.66
CA ILE A 405 -22.35 -0.21 -13.01
C ILE A 405 -22.22 -1.08 -11.76
N CYS A 406 -21.59 -0.58 -10.71
CA CYS A 406 -21.48 -1.29 -9.44
C CYS A 406 -22.45 -0.70 -8.41
N ARG A 407 -23.52 -1.43 -8.09
CA ARG A 407 -24.55 -0.96 -7.14
C ARG A 407 -24.09 -1.02 -5.68
N CYS A 408 -23.24 -2.01 -5.33
CA CYS A 408 -22.75 -2.18 -3.95
C CYS A 408 -21.84 -1.02 -3.51
N GLU A 409 -21.01 -0.51 -4.43
CA GLU A 409 -20.03 0.56 -4.18
C GLU A 409 -20.40 1.86 -4.90
N THR A 410 -21.56 1.90 -5.57
CA THR A 410 -22.08 3.08 -6.31
C THR A 410 -21.06 3.67 -7.27
N VAL A 411 -20.60 2.82 -8.22
CA VAL A 411 -19.62 3.23 -9.24
C VAL A 411 -20.30 3.36 -10.58
N SER A 412 -20.13 4.50 -11.24
CA SER A 412 -20.69 4.82 -12.54
C SER A 412 -19.80 4.40 -13.71
N GLU A 413 -20.34 4.38 -14.92
CA GLU A 413 -19.60 4.14 -16.14
C GLU A 413 -18.58 5.24 -16.40
N SER A 414 -18.93 6.51 -16.17
CA SER A 414 -18.01 7.63 -16.33
C SER A 414 -16.75 7.48 -15.46
N GLU A 415 -16.88 7.07 -14.19
CA GLU A 415 -15.72 6.81 -13.33
C GLU A 415 -14.83 5.71 -13.91
N ILE A 416 -15.42 4.63 -14.45
CA ILE A 416 -14.65 3.52 -15.05
C ILE A 416 -13.87 3.99 -16.28
N ILE A 417 -14.49 4.77 -17.15
CA ILE A 417 -13.82 5.35 -18.34
C ILE A 417 -12.66 6.24 -17.92
N GLN A 418 -12.87 7.12 -16.93
CA GLN A 418 -11.81 7.98 -16.41
C GLN A 418 -10.65 7.14 -15.85
N ALA A 419 -10.91 6.05 -15.13
CA ALA A 419 -9.89 5.16 -14.60
C ALA A 419 -9.10 4.41 -15.69
N ILE A 420 -9.70 4.17 -16.85
CA ILE A 420 -9.04 3.52 -18.01
C ILE A 420 -8.10 4.50 -18.70
N HIS A 421 -8.52 5.76 -18.87
CA HIS A 421 -7.77 6.74 -19.67
C HIS A 421 -6.80 7.59 -18.85
N ARG A 422 -6.92 7.64 -17.54
CA ARG A 422 -6.00 8.36 -16.66
C ARG A 422 -4.77 7.50 -16.36
N GLY A 423 -3.56 8.05 -16.59
CA GLY A 423 -2.31 7.30 -16.40
C GLY A 423 -2.06 6.87 -14.94
N PRO A 424 -1.50 5.67 -14.71
CA PRO A 424 -1.05 4.67 -15.68
C PRO A 424 -2.14 3.79 -16.30
N GLY A 425 -3.41 4.16 -16.23
CA GLY A 425 -4.56 3.56 -16.87
C GLY A 425 -4.90 2.13 -16.43
N ALA A 426 -6.16 1.90 -16.08
CA ALA A 426 -6.63 0.55 -15.75
C ALA A 426 -6.73 -0.29 -17.02
N ARG A 427 -6.18 -1.52 -17.00
CA ARG A 427 -6.19 -2.48 -18.12
C ARG A 427 -6.89 -3.79 -17.81
N SER A 428 -7.25 -4.03 -16.53
CA SER A 428 -7.89 -5.25 -16.06
C SER A 428 -9.05 -4.97 -15.11
N VAL A 429 -9.84 -5.99 -14.83
CA VAL A 429 -10.96 -5.90 -13.88
C VAL A 429 -10.49 -5.53 -12.49
N ASP A 430 -9.37 -6.10 -12.03
CA ASP A 430 -8.80 -5.78 -10.72
C ASP A 430 -8.15 -4.39 -10.68
N ALA A 431 -7.67 -3.86 -11.81
CA ALA A 431 -7.20 -2.48 -11.89
C ALA A 431 -8.34 -1.47 -11.69
N ILE A 432 -9.53 -1.72 -12.27
CA ILE A 432 -10.75 -0.96 -11.99
C ILE A 432 -11.18 -1.12 -10.54
N LYS A 433 -11.15 -2.35 -10.01
CA LYS A 433 -11.48 -2.65 -8.61
C LYS A 433 -10.59 -1.86 -7.65
N ARG A 434 -9.29 -1.79 -7.89
CA ARG A 434 -8.33 -1.03 -7.05
C ARG A 434 -8.57 0.47 -7.07
N ARG A 435 -8.92 1.04 -8.23
CA ARG A 435 -9.17 2.48 -8.38
C ARG A 435 -10.52 2.92 -7.85
N LEU A 436 -11.55 2.13 -8.09
CA LEU A 436 -12.95 2.54 -7.94
C LEU A 436 -13.75 1.68 -6.97
N ARG A 437 -13.21 0.57 -6.48
CA ARG A 437 -13.88 -0.42 -5.63
C ARG A 437 -14.99 -1.23 -6.35
N ALA A 438 -15.18 -1.09 -7.66
CA ALA A 438 -16.11 -1.95 -8.41
C ALA A 438 -15.74 -3.43 -8.21
N GLY A 439 -16.64 -4.24 -7.67
CA GLY A 439 -16.39 -5.63 -7.31
C GLY A 439 -15.90 -5.87 -5.87
N MET A 440 -15.79 -4.84 -5.01
CA MET A 440 -15.41 -5.00 -3.59
C MET A 440 -16.61 -5.14 -2.63
N GLY A 441 -17.84 -4.94 -3.10
CA GLY A 441 -19.03 -5.10 -2.27
C GLY A 441 -19.46 -6.55 -2.11
N ARG A 442 -20.59 -6.79 -1.44
CA ARG A 442 -21.09 -8.13 -1.06
C ARG A 442 -21.13 -9.16 -2.18
N CYS A 443 -21.43 -8.76 -3.43
CA CYS A 443 -21.50 -9.70 -4.55
C CYS A 443 -20.14 -10.03 -5.19
N GLN A 444 -19.04 -9.39 -4.74
CA GLN A 444 -17.67 -9.62 -5.21
C GLN A 444 -17.53 -9.63 -6.76
N GLY A 445 -18.22 -8.70 -7.43
CA GLY A 445 -18.17 -8.56 -8.88
C GLY A 445 -19.22 -9.38 -9.66
N GLY A 446 -20.02 -10.20 -8.98
CA GLY A 446 -21.01 -11.07 -9.63
C GLY A 446 -21.99 -10.35 -10.56
N PHE A 447 -22.34 -9.09 -10.25
CA PHE A 447 -23.21 -8.27 -11.12
C PHE A 447 -22.45 -7.28 -11.99
N CYS A 448 -21.43 -6.61 -11.44
CA CYS A 448 -20.72 -5.58 -12.21
C CYS A 448 -19.61 -6.14 -13.11
N GLY A 449 -19.07 -7.34 -12.83
CA GLY A 449 -17.94 -7.91 -13.57
C GLY A 449 -18.15 -7.94 -15.09
N PRO A 450 -19.24 -8.53 -15.61
CA PRO A 450 -19.50 -8.54 -17.05
C PRO A 450 -19.52 -7.14 -17.68
N ARG A 451 -20.16 -6.17 -17.00
CA ARG A 451 -20.25 -4.80 -17.49
C ARG A 451 -18.89 -4.08 -17.47
N VAL A 452 -18.06 -4.34 -16.45
CA VAL A 452 -16.70 -3.82 -16.40
C VAL A 452 -15.86 -4.38 -17.54
N ILE A 453 -16.00 -5.68 -17.88
CA ILE A 453 -15.31 -6.30 -19.02
C ILE A 453 -15.74 -5.65 -20.34
N GLU A 454 -17.05 -5.44 -20.54
CA GLU A 454 -17.58 -4.79 -21.75
C GLU A 454 -17.02 -3.37 -21.93
N ILE A 455 -16.98 -2.60 -20.84
CA ILE A 455 -16.43 -1.22 -20.86
C ILE A 455 -14.93 -1.26 -21.15
N LEU A 456 -14.16 -2.11 -20.45
CA LEU A 456 -12.73 -2.28 -20.72
C LEU A 456 -12.45 -2.66 -22.17
N ALA A 457 -13.16 -3.66 -22.72
CA ALA A 457 -12.99 -4.10 -24.09
C ALA A 457 -13.27 -2.97 -25.09
N ARG A 458 -14.35 -2.23 -24.87
CA ARG A 458 -14.73 -1.09 -25.71
C ARG A 458 -13.68 0.02 -25.69
N GLU A 459 -13.28 0.45 -24.49
CA GLU A 459 -12.36 1.59 -24.31
C GLU A 459 -10.91 1.26 -24.73
N LEU A 460 -10.50 0.00 -24.59
CA LEU A 460 -9.17 -0.46 -25.01
C LEU A 460 -9.11 -0.90 -26.47
N GLY A 461 -10.28 -1.09 -27.12
CA GLY A 461 -10.35 -1.55 -28.50
C GLY A 461 -9.89 -3.00 -28.70
N VAL A 462 -10.08 -3.86 -27.68
CA VAL A 462 -9.69 -5.27 -27.70
C VAL A 462 -10.92 -6.18 -27.53
N PRO A 463 -10.86 -7.45 -27.99
CA PRO A 463 -11.91 -8.42 -27.69
C PRO A 463 -12.13 -8.62 -26.19
N ALA A 464 -13.38 -8.89 -25.79
CA ALA A 464 -13.71 -9.09 -24.37
C ALA A 464 -12.99 -10.31 -23.76
N GLU A 465 -12.65 -11.30 -24.58
CA GLU A 465 -11.90 -12.50 -24.20
C GLU A 465 -10.44 -12.19 -23.82
N GLU A 466 -9.89 -11.07 -24.27
CA GLU A 466 -8.54 -10.62 -23.93
C GLU A 466 -8.50 -9.82 -22.60
N ILE A 467 -9.67 -9.48 -22.04
CA ILE A 467 -9.73 -8.78 -20.77
C ILE A 467 -9.42 -9.75 -19.64
N CYS A 468 -8.30 -9.46 -18.96
CA CYS A 468 -7.83 -10.23 -17.82
C CYS A 468 -8.52 -9.80 -16.52
N LYS A 469 -8.56 -10.71 -15.56
CA LYS A 469 -8.94 -10.37 -14.19
C LYS A 469 -7.87 -9.46 -13.55
N ASN A 470 -6.60 -9.84 -13.67
CA ASN A 470 -5.46 -9.10 -13.11
C ASN A 470 -4.33 -8.99 -14.14
N GLU A 471 -3.68 -10.06 -14.53
CA GLU A 471 -2.57 -10.11 -15.48
C GLU A 471 -2.80 -11.16 -16.55
N LYS A 472 -1.97 -11.17 -17.58
CA LYS A 472 -2.04 -12.14 -18.68
C LYS A 472 -2.06 -13.57 -18.15
N GLY A 473 -2.99 -14.39 -18.66
CA GLY A 473 -3.27 -15.74 -18.19
C GLY A 473 -4.39 -15.81 -17.14
N SER A 474 -5.03 -14.66 -16.83
CA SER A 474 -6.21 -14.60 -15.97
C SER A 474 -7.46 -14.10 -16.72
N GLU A 475 -7.58 -14.45 -17.99
CA GLU A 475 -8.72 -14.11 -18.83
C GLU A 475 -10.02 -14.66 -18.21
N MET A 476 -11.05 -13.82 -18.18
CA MET A 476 -12.30 -14.18 -17.51
C MET A 476 -13.32 -14.85 -18.43
N LEU A 477 -13.14 -14.73 -19.74
CA LEU A 477 -14.02 -15.31 -20.76
C LEU A 477 -13.23 -16.30 -21.61
N ALA A 478 -13.77 -17.51 -21.76
CA ALA A 478 -13.18 -18.53 -22.64
C ALA A 478 -13.54 -18.31 -24.11
N CYS A 479 -14.72 -17.76 -24.37
CA CYS A 479 -15.23 -17.45 -25.72
C CYS A 479 -16.50 -16.59 -25.62
N VAL A 480 -16.88 -15.94 -26.71
CA VAL A 480 -18.20 -15.29 -26.85
C VAL A 480 -19.22 -16.30 -27.34
N ASN A 481 -20.22 -16.55 -26.52
CA ASN A 481 -21.28 -17.53 -26.78
C ASN A 481 -22.34 -17.07 -27.81
N ARG A 482 -22.42 -15.76 -28.07
CA ARG A 482 -23.38 -15.18 -29.05
C ARG A 482 -22.67 -14.08 -29.84
N LYS A 483 -22.71 -14.19 -31.13
CA LYS A 483 -22.36 -13.09 -32.04
C LYS A 483 -23.53 -12.13 -32.15
#